data_32c727d29a0d1fcef661b75692a30319
#
_entry.id   32c727d29a0d1fcef661b75692a30319
#
_cell.length_a   1.000
_cell.length_b   1.000
_cell.length_c   1.000
_cell.angle_alpha   90.00
_cell.angle_beta   90.00
_cell.angle_gamma   90.00
#
_symmetry.space_group_name_H-M   'P 1'
#
loop_
_entity.id
_entity.type
_entity.pdbx_description
1 polymer ?
#
loop_
_entity_poly.entity_id
_entity_poly.type
_entity_poly.pdbx_seq_one_letter_code
_entity_poly.pdbx_strand_id
1 'polypeptide(L)'
;IYDVLYPKASRLLVNNMCMLMAIGFVMIARLDFDKCIKQFAIAATGTILTFFIPWLLKRVRSFRNFGWLYGISGLVLLILVLFSGKVFGANLVLSLGPVSVQPGEVVKILYVLFVASMFNKSITFKQTVLVTVLAAAHVLVLVASNDLGAALIFFVVYLLMLFTATKKVSYLFAGLGAGSVAAVLAYHIFSHVKNRVTIWLDPWSTIDTTGYQICQSLFAIGMGSWFGYGLGQGMPDKIPVAEKDFMFSALTEEFGIIFTVALLLICLNNLILMMNIASRCKTLFYRLVAVGLGVTYGFQVFLTCLLYTSPSPRDVEE
;
A
#
# COMPACT_ATOMS: atom_id res chain seq x y z
N ILE A 1 -18.86 -18.72 5.43
CA ILE A 1 -18.00 -19.42 4.46
C ILE A 1 -16.60 -19.64 5.04
N TYR A 2 -15.88 -18.60 5.49
CA TYR A 2 -14.54 -18.74 6.09
C TYR A 2 -14.52 -19.68 7.30
N ASP A 3 -15.49 -19.61 8.19
CA ASP A 3 -15.60 -20.50 9.36
C ASP A 3 -15.74 -21.98 8.99
N VAL A 4 -16.36 -22.26 7.84
CA VAL A 4 -16.57 -23.63 7.35
C VAL A 4 -15.33 -24.14 6.62
N LEU A 5 -14.76 -23.33 5.72
CA LEU A 5 -13.60 -23.73 4.91
C LEU A 5 -12.27 -23.65 5.67
N TYR A 6 -12.13 -22.67 6.56
CA TYR A 6 -10.91 -22.38 7.30
C TYR A 6 -11.16 -22.08 8.78
N PRO A 7 -11.56 -23.09 9.58
CA PRO A 7 -11.97 -22.90 10.99
C PRO A 7 -10.83 -22.38 11.89
N LYS A 8 -9.57 -22.43 11.40
CA LYS A 8 -8.38 -21.89 12.10
C LYS A 8 -8.04 -20.45 11.71
N ALA A 9 -8.77 -19.85 10.78
CA ALA A 9 -8.57 -18.45 10.42
C ALA A 9 -9.00 -17.51 11.55
N SER A 10 -8.34 -16.35 11.65
CA SER A 10 -8.72 -15.34 12.64
C SER A 10 -10.06 -14.70 12.25
N ARG A 11 -11.13 -15.04 12.99
CA ARG A 11 -12.47 -14.47 12.76
C ARG A 11 -12.46 -12.95 12.85
N LEU A 12 -11.71 -12.42 13.83
CA LEU A 12 -11.63 -10.97 14.03
C LEU A 12 -11.04 -10.27 12.82
N LEU A 13 -9.97 -10.81 12.22
CA LEU A 13 -9.36 -10.25 11.02
C LEU A 13 -10.34 -10.23 9.83
N VAL A 14 -11.07 -11.33 9.63
CA VAL A 14 -12.07 -11.43 8.56
C VAL A 14 -13.24 -10.46 8.78
N ASN A 15 -13.75 -10.36 10.01
CA ASN A 15 -14.83 -9.44 10.33
C ASN A 15 -14.41 -7.98 10.13
N ASN A 16 -13.23 -7.59 10.60
CA ASN A 16 -12.69 -6.25 10.39
C ASN A 16 -12.54 -5.93 8.89
N MET A 17 -12.04 -6.88 8.10
CA MET A 17 -11.93 -6.74 6.65
C MET A 17 -13.32 -6.51 6.00
N CYS A 18 -14.31 -7.34 6.35
CA CYS A 18 -15.67 -7.18 5.82
C CYS A 18 -16.28 -5.83 6.22
N MET A 19 -16.07 -5.39 7.45
CA MET A 19 -16.56 -4.10 7.94
C MET A 19 -15.93 -2.93 7.17
N LEU A 20 -14.60 -2.92 7.03
CA LEU A 20 -13.89 -1.87 6.27
C LEU A 20 -14.34 -1.85 4.80
N MET A 21 -14.54 -3.02 4.18
CA MET A 21 -15.07 -3.11 2.83
C MET A 21 -16.51 -2.55 2.73
N ALA A 22 -17.38 -2.88 3.68
CA ALA A 22 -18.76 -2.36 3.69
C ALA A 22 -18.79 -0.83 3.78
N ILE A 23 -17.99 -0.24 4.68
CA ILE A 23 -17.88 1.21 4.82
C ILE A 23 -17.32 1.83 3.52
N GLY A 24 -16.29 1.22 2.93
CA GLY A 24 -15.73 1.66 1.66
C GLY A 24 -16.75 1.64 0.53
N PHE A 25 -17.59 0.58 0.43
CA PHE A 25 -18.65 0.52 -0.58
C PHE A 25 -19.73 1.59 -0.37
N VAL A 26 -20.12 1.87 0.86
CA VAL A 26 -21.09 2.95 1.16
C VAL A 26 -20.56 4.28 0.66
N MET A 27 -19.30 4.60 0.94
CA MET A 27 -18.69 5.87 0.51
C MET A 27 -18.47 5.95 -1.01
N ILE A 28 -17.99 4.87 -1.64
CA ILE A 28 -17.82 4.86 -3.09
C ILE A 28 -19.19 4.96 -3.79
N ALA A 29 -20.23 4.28 -3.30
CA ALA A 29 -21.58 4.38 -3.84
C ALA A 29 -22.15 5.80 -3.71
N ARG A 30 -21.78 6.51 -2.64
CA ARG A 30 -22.16 7.91 -2.41
C ARG A 30 -21.48 8.86 -3.41
N LEU A 31 -20.20 8.62 -3.73
CA LEU A 31 -19.41 9.44 -4.64
C LEU A 31 -19.67 9.11 -6.12
N ASP A 32 -19.69 7.82 -6.46
CA ASP A 32 -19.86 7.35 -7.84
C ASP A 32 -20.39 5.90 -7.82
N PHE A 33 -21.66 5.76 -8.17
CA PHE A 33 -22.33 4.44 -8.14
C PHE A 33 -21.76 3.45 -9.18
N ASP A 34 -21.37 3.92 -10.36
CA ASP A 34 -20.81 3.05 -11.40
C ASP A 34 -19.42 2.52 -10.98
N LYS A 35 -18.61 3.34 -10.33
CA LYS A 35 -17.35 2.91 -9.74
C LYS A 35 -17.58 1.91 -8.60
N CYS A 36 -18.64 2.09 -7.79
CA CYS A 36 -19.00 1.15 -6.75
C CYS A 36 -19.32 -0.26 -7.30
N ILE A 37 -20.08 -0.36 -8.37
CA ILE A 37 -20.40 -1.65 -9.03
C ILE A 37 -19.11 -2.35 -9.50
N LYS A 38 -18.21 -1.61 -10.17
CA LYS A 38 -16.92 -2.14 -10.61
C LYS A 38 -16.06 -2.61 -9.43
N GLN A 39 -15.99 -1.80 -8.37
CA GLN A 39 -15.22 -2.13 -7.17
C GLN A 39 -15.81 -3.36 -6.45
N PHE A 40 -17.13 -3.48 -6.38
CA PHE A 40 -17.80 -4.65 -5.82
C PHE A 40 -17.46 -5.92 -6.60
N ALA A 41 -17.50 -5.88 -7.94
CA ALA A 41 -17.14 -7.01 -8.79
C ALA A 41 -15.68 -7.45 -8.58
N ILE A 42 -14.75 -6.48 -8.49
CA ILE A 42 -13.33 -6.74 -8.21
C ILE A 42 -13.15 -7.35 -6.81
N ALA A 43 -13.80 -6.81 -5.79
CA ALA A 43 -13.70 -7.30 -4.42
C ALA A 43 -14.32 -8.69 -4.26
N ALA A 44 -15.44 -8.97 -4.92
CA ALA A 44 -16.07 -10.30 -4.94
C ALA A 44 -15.14 -11.33 -5.61
N THR A 45 -14.59 -10.99 -6.78
CA THR A 45 -13.63 -11.85 -7.49
C THR A 45 -12.38 -12.10 -6.65
N GLY A 46 -11.81 -11.05 -6.04
CA GLY A 46 -10.67 -11.15 -5.14
C GLY A 46 -10.97 -12.05 -3.94
N THR A 47 -12.13 -11.89 -3.33
CA THR A 47 -12.56 -12.74 -2.20
C THR A 47 -12.67 -14.20 -2.61
N ILE A 48 -13.25 -14.49 -3.76
CA ILE A 48 -13.32 -15.86 -4.30
C ILE A 48 -11.92 -16.43 -4.51
N LEU A 49 -11.01 -15.66 -5.11
CA LEU A 49 -9.62 -16.08 -5.32
C LEU A 49 -8.90 -16.39 -3.99
N THR A 50 -9.18 -15.65 -2.90
CA THR A 50 -8.55 -15.91 -1.61
C THR A 50 -8.91 -17.28 -1.03
N PHE A 51 -10.05 -17.87 -1.40
CA PHE A 51 -10.39 -19.24 -0.97
C PHE A 51 -9.49 -20.30 -1.60
N PHE A 52 -8.94 -20.04 -2.79
CA PHE A 52 -8.06 -20.99 -3.47
C PHE A 52 -6.61 -20.91 -2.99
N ILE A 53 -6.18 -19.77 -2.44
CA ILE A 53 -4.78 -19.56 -2.02
C ILE A 53 -4.31 -20.60 -0.98
N PRO A 54 -5.01 -20.88 0.13
CA PRO A 54 -4.55 -21.87 1.09
C PRO A 54 -4.51 -23.29 0.53
N TRP A 55 -5.44 -23.62 -0.37
CA TRP A 55 -5.44 -24.90 -1.08
C TRP A 55 -4.21 -25.00 -1.99
N LEU A 56 -3.92 -23.97 -2.76
CA LEU A 56 -2.76 -23.88 -3.66
C LEU A 56 -1.44 -23.99 -2.88
N LEU A 57 -1.30 -23.27 -1.77
CA LEU A 57 -0.12 -23.30 -0.90
C LEU A 57 0.11 -24.68 -0.27
N LYS A 58 -0.95 -25.44 0.02
CA LYS A 58 -0.84 -26.82 0.51
C LYS A 58 -0.45 -27.79 -0.59
N ARG A 59 -0.99 -27.61 -1.80
CA ARG A 59 -0.76 -28.50 -2.94
C ARG A 59 0.64 -28.36 -3.53
N VAL A 60 1.12 -27.11 -3.64
CA VAL A 60 2.41 -26.80 -4.26
C VAL A 60 3.46 -26.52 -3.19
N ARG A 61 4.05 -27.58 -2.63
CA ARG A 61 5.15 -27.46 -1.65
C ARG A 61 6.37 -26.69 -2.18
N SER A 62 6.50 -26.60 -3.51
CA SER A 62 7.60 -25.92 -4.22
C SER A 62 7.51 -24.40 -4.17
N PHE A 63 6.38 -23.80 -3.74
CA PHE A 63 6.21 -22.35 -3.61
C PHE A 63 7.35 -21.66 -2.85
N ARG A 64 7.92 -22.35 -1.86
CA ARG A 64 9.05 -21.85 -1.07
C ARG A 64 10.36 -21.74 -1.84
N ASN A 65 10.47 -22.38 -2.99
CA ASN A 65 11.73 -22.52 -3.73
C ASN A 65 11.81 -21.62 -4.98
N PHE A 66 10.69 -21.00 -5.39
CA PHE A 66 10.60 -20.19 -6.59
C PHE A 66 11.04 -18.73 -6.41
N GLY A 67 11.95 -18.43 -5.45
CA GLY A 67 12.38 -17.06 -5.16
C GLY A 67 12.86 -16.30 -6.39
N TRP A 68 13.66 -16.92 -7.25
CA TRP A 68 14.12 -16.31 -8.50
C TRP A 68 12.98 -16.00 -9.46
N LEU A 69 12.00 -16.89 -9.58
CA LEU A 69 10.84 -16.68 -10.45
C LEU A 69 10.05 -15.47 -9.97
N TYR A 70 9.77 -15.35 -8.66
CA TYR A 70 9.06 -14.21 -8.09
C TYR A 70 9.81 -12.89 -8.26
N GLY A 71 11.14 -12.88 -8.01
CA GLY A 71 11.96 -11.69 -8.16
C GLY A 71 12.05 -11.23 -9.61
N ILE A 72 12.31 -12.14 -10.54
CA ILE A 72 12.44 -11.79 -11.96
C ILE A 72 11.09 -11.39 -12.53
N SER A 73 10.00 -12.12 -12.25
CA SER A 73 8.66 -11.78 -12.75
C SER A 73 8.18 -10.42 -12.22
N GLY A 74 8.46 -10.12 -10.94
CA GLY A 74 8.16 -8.81 -10.36
C GLY A 74 8.93 -7.69 -11.05
N LEU A 75 10.24 -7.87 -11.25
CA LEU A 75 11.09 -6.88 -11.92
C LEU A 75 10.67 -6.66 -13.39
N VAL A 76 10.37 -7.73 -14.13
CA VAL A 76 9.89 -7.64 -15.51
C VAL A 76 8.58 -6.89 -15.59
N LEU A 77 7.62 -7.18 -14.70
CA LEU A 77 6.36 -6.45 -14.66
C LEU A 77 6.56 -4.95 -14.38
N LEU A 78 7.46 -4.58 -13.47
CA LEU A 78 7.77 -3.18 -13.20
C LEU A 78 8.45 -2.50 -14.40
N ILE A 79 9.36 -3.19 -15.07
CA ILE A 79 10.03 -2.66 -16.27
C ILE A 79 9.02 -2.48 -17.41
N LEU A 80 8.08 -3.41 -17.60
CA LEU A 80 7.01 -3.26 -18.58
C LEU A 80 6.15 -2.02 -18.33
N VAL A 81 5.91 -1.68 -17.07
CA VAL A 81 5.19 -0.45 -16.69
C VAL A 81 5.95 0.80 -17.04
N LEU A 82 7.29 0.81 -16.96
CA LEU A 82 8.13 1.94 -17.39
C LEU A 82 7.91 2.31 -18.85
N PHE A 83 7.64 1.32 -19.72
CA PHE A 83 7.39 1.53 -21.15
C PHE A 83 5.91 1.78 -21.47
N SER A 84 5.00 1.67 -20.50
CA SER A 84 3.60 2.03 -20.68
C SER A 84 3.44 3.56 -20.61
N GLY A 85 2.38 4.06 -21.24
CA GLY A 85 2.12 5.51 -21.25
C GLY A 85 1.96 6.09 -19.86
N LYS A 86 2.33 7.35 -19.68
CA LYS A 86 2.14 8.09 -18.44
C LYS A 86 0.64 8.32 -18.19
N VAL A 87 0.19 8.02 -16.99
CA VAL A 87 -1.12 8.40 -16.48
C VAL A 87 -0.89 9.25 -15.25
N PHE A 88 -1.34 10.51 -15.27
CA PHE A 88 -1.12 11.49 -14.19
C PHE A 88 0.37 11.64 -13.77
N GLY A 89 1.27 11.80 -14.75
CA GLY A 89 2.71 12.04 -14.50
C GLY A 89 3.52 10.83 -14.03
N ALA A 90 2.89 9.68 -13.77
CA ALA A 90 3.58 8.46 -13.36
C ALA A 90 3.19 7.28 -14.26
N ASN A 91 4.15 6.38 -14.51
CA ASN A 91 3.89 5.14 -15.24
C ASN A 91 3.33 4.11 -14.23
N LEU A 92 2.01 4.06 -14.06
CA LEU A 92 1.38 3.25 -13.01
C LEU A 92 0.45 2.17 -13.54
N VAL A 93 -0.09 2.33 -14.75
CA VAL A 93 -1.21 1.53 -15.24
C VAL A 93 -0.90 0.91 -16.60
N LEU A 94 -1.17 -0.38 -16.72
CA LEU A 94 -1.24 -1.07 -18.01
C LEU A 94 -2.70 -1.11 -18.45
N SER A 95 -3.03 -0.38 -19.53
CA SER A 95 -4.34 -0.45 -20.16
C SER A 95 -4.42 -1.64 -21.11
N LEU A 96 -5.19 -2.63 -20.76
CA LEU A 96 -5.52 -3.80 -21.60
C LEU A 96 -6.96 -3.63 -22.11
N GLY A 97 -7.17 -2.72 -23.06
CA GLY A 97 -8.50 -2.40 -23.56
C GLY A 97 -9.36 -1.69 -22.50
N PRO A 98 -10.58 -2.19 -22.19
CA PRO A 98 -11.47 -1.55 -21.22
C PRO A 98 -11.05 -1.76 -19.75
N VAL A 99 -10.05 -2.61 -19.49
CA VAL A 99 -9.58 -2.92 -18.14
C VAL A 99 -8.19 -2.29 -17.93
N SER A 100 -8.09 -1.44 -16.93
CA SER A 100 -6.83 -0.89 -16.46
C SER A 100 -6.35 -1.68 -15.24
N VAL A 101 -5.17 -2.27 -15.33
CA VAL A 101 -4.54 -3.01 -14.24
C VAL A 101 -3.33 -2.23 -13.76
N GLN A 102 -3.21 -2.08 -12.44
CA GLN A 102 -2.02 -1.52 -11.81
C GLN A 102 -1.09 -2.67 -11.39
N PRO A 103 -0.04 -3.01 -12.16
CA PRO A 103 0.82 -4.16 -11.86
C PRO A 103 1.54 -4.03 -10.53
N GLY A 104 1.78 -2.81 -10.04
CA GLY A 104 2.42 -2.54 -8.77
C GLY A 104 1.76 -3.28 -7.59
N GLU A 105 0.44 -3.43 -7.58
CA GLU A 105 -0.28 -4.16 -6.52
C GLU A 105 0.07 -5.65 -6.53
N VAL A 106 0.15 -6.26 -7.71
CA VAL A 106 0.55 -7.66 -7.87
C VAL A 106 2.02 -7.85 -7.50
N VAL A 107 2.87 -6.90 -7.91
CA VAL A 107 4.32 -6.97 -7.65
C VAL A 107 4.62 -6.85 -6.16
N LYS A 108 3.84 -6.12 -5.34
CA LYS A 108 3.99 -6.11 -3.88
C LYS A 108 3.93 -7.54 -3.30
N ILE A 109 2.98 -8.34 -3.75
CA ILE A 109 2.83 -9.74 -3.30
C ILE A 109 4.01 -10.59 -3.79
N LEU A 110 4.38 -10.48 -5.07
CA LEU A 110 5.51 -11.20 -5.65
C LEU A 110 6.82 -10.85 -4.94
N TYR A 111 7.00 -9.58 -4.60
CA TYR A 111 8.17 -9.09 -3.89
C TYR A 111 8.29 -9.69 -2.47
N VAL A 112 7.20 -9.72 -1.72
CA VAL A 112 7.17 -10.37 -0.40
C VAL A 112 7.50 -11.86 -0.52
N LEU A 113 6.92 -12.56 -1.52
CA LEU A 113 7.21 -13.97 -1.77
C LEU A 113 8.67 -14.19 -2.21
N PHE A 114 9.23 -13.30 -3.03
CA PHE A 114 10.63 -13.31 -3.43
C PHE A 114 11.57 -13.24 -2.23
N VAL A 115 11.43 -12.18 -1.40
CA VAL A 115 12.28 -11.98 -0.23
C VAL A 115 12.15 -13.15 0.76
N ALA A 116 10.92 -13.59 1.04
CA ALA A 116 10.65 -14.71 1.95
C ALA A 116 11.27 -16.03 1.44
N SER A 117 11.18 -16.31 0.14
CA SER A 117 11.71 -17.51 -0.48
C SER A 117 13.24 -17.52 -0.48
N MET A 118 13.87 -16.38 -0.77
CA MET A 118 15.32 -16.25 -0.82
C MET A 118 15.96 -16.42 0.58
N PHE A 119 15.38 -15.79 1.62
CA PHE A 119 15.86 -15.95 3.00
C PHE A 119 15.51 -17.33 3.60
N ASN A 120 14.50 -18.02 3.09
CA ASN A 120 14.19 -19.37 3.51
C ASN A 120 15.26 -20.39 3.08
N LYS A 121 16.01 -20.11 1.99
CA LYS A 121 17.10 -20.99 1.51
C LYS A 121 18.34 -20.90 2.39
N SER A 122 18.81 -19.69 2.68
CA SER A 122 19.97 -19.46 3.53
C SER A 122 20.01 -17.99 4.00
N ILE A 123 20.66 -17.76 5.14
CA ILE A 123 20.87 -16.41 5.72
C ILE A 123 22.38 -16.17 5.82
N THR A 124 23.10 -16.42 4.74
CA THR A 124 24.52 -16.09 4.64
C THR A 124 24.72 -14.64 4.21
N PHE A 125 25.87 -14.04 4.53
CA PHE A 125 26.18 -12.67 4.11
C PHE A 125 26.06 -12.49 2.59
N LYS A 126 26.59 -13.43 1.80
CA LYS A 126 26.48 -13.41 0.33
C LYS A 126 25.03 -13.43 -0.14
N GLN A 127 24.19 -14.26 0.46
CA GLN A 127 22.77 -14.33 0.15
C GLN A 127 22.04 -13.02 0.53
N THR A 128 22.37 -12.46 1.68
CA THR A 128 21.80 -11.17 2.11
C THR A 128 22.14 -10.06 1.13
N VAL A 129 23.42 -9.95 0.71
CA VAL A 129 23.83 -8.94 -0.28
C VAL A 129 23.09 -9.16 -1.61
N LEU A 130 22.99 -10.39 -2.09
CA LEU A 130 22.28 -10.70 -3.34
C LEU A 130 20.81 -10.26 -3.28
N VAL A 131 20.11 -10.61 -2.19
CA VAL A 131 18.70 -10.23 -2.01
C VAL A 131 18.56 -8.72 -1.87
N THR A 132 19.50 -8.05 -1.18
CA THR A 132 19.51 -6.57 -1.06
C THR A 132 19.65 -5.90 -2.43
N VAL A 133 20.58 -6.37 -3.27
CA VAL A 133 20.79 -5.82 -4.62
C VAL A 133 19.54 -5.99 -5.49
N LEU A 134 18.95 -7.19 -5.47
CA LEU A 134 17.71 -7.43 -6.23
C LEU A 134 16.52 -6.63 -5.68
N ALA A 135 16.42 -6.50 -4.37
CA ALA A 135 15.39 -5.67 -3.73
C ALA A 135 15.58 -4.19 -4.09
N ALA A 136 16.80 -3.69 -4.05
CA ALA A 136 17.15 -2.33 -4.47
C ALA A 136 16.83 -2.09 -5.96
N ALA A 137 17.03 -3.08 -6.83
CA ALA A 137 16.65 -2.97 -8.24
C ALA A 137 15.14 -2.70 -8.40
N HIS A 138 14.26 -3.39 -7.64
CA HIS A 138 12.82 -3.12 -7.67
C HIS A 138 12.51 -1.67 -7.23
N VAL A 139 13.14 -1.22 -6.14
CA VAL A 139 12.97 0.15 -5.63
C VAL A 139 13.43 1.18 -6.67
N LEU A 140 14.59 0.97 -7.31
CA LEU A 140 15.10 1.88 -8.33
C LEU A 140 14.20 1.97 -9.56
N VAL A 141 13.62 0.86 -10.01
CA VAL A 141 12.65 0.87 -11.12
C VAL A 141 11.41 1.68 -10.74
N LEU A 142 10.89 1.56 -9.50
CA LEU A 142 9.76 2.35 -9.01
C LEU A 142 10.10 3.84 -8.92
N VAL A 143 11.31 4.19 -8.47
CA VAL A 143 11.79 5.58 -8.47
C VAL A 143 11.86 6.14 -9.89
N ALA A 144 12.36 5.33 -10.84
CA ALA A 144 12.40 5.71 -12.27
C ALA A 144 10.99 5.87 -12.88
N SER A 145 9.99 5.15 -12.34
CA SER A 145 8.57 5.28 -12.73
C SER A 145 7.86 6.48 -12.07
N ASN A 146 8.56 7.29 -11.28
CA ASN A 146 8.02 8.38 -10.44
C ASN A 146 7.03 7.90 -9.36
N ASP A 147 7.00 6.61 -9.03
CA ASP A 147 6.18 6.05 -7.95
C ASP A 147 6.98 5.93 -6.64
N LEU A 148 7.22 7.08 -6.03
CA LEU A 148 7.97 7.17 -4.76
C LEU A 148 7.22 6.54 -3.58
N GLY A 149 5.88 6.56 -3.61
CA GLY A 149 5.05 5.94 -2.58
C GLY A 149 5.26 4.43 -2.54
N ALA A 150 5.15 3.76 -3.69
CA ALA A 150 5.43 2.33 -3.79
C ALA A 150 6.89 2.03 -3.48
N ALA A 151 7.85 2.83 -3.97
CA ALA A 151 9.27 2.66 -3.68
C ALA A 151 9.55 2.65 -2.17
N LEU A 152 8.93 3.56 -1.43
CA LEU A 152 9.04 3.63 0.04
C LEU A 152 8.42 2.41 0.72
N ILE A 153 7.25 1.92 0.26
CA ILE A 153 6.64 0.68 0.75
C ILE A 153 7.61 -0.49 0.57
N PHE A 154 8.16 -0.68 -0.65
CA PHE A 154 9.08 -1.77 -0.94
C PHE A 154 10.34 -1.71 -0.07
N PHE A 155 10.88 -0.52 0.13
CA PHE A 155 12.04 -0.30 0.99
C PHE A 155 11.75 -0.71 2.44
N VAL A 156 10.66 -0.21 3.03
CA VAL A 156 10.30 -0.51 4.43
C VAL A 156 9.97 -1.98 4.62
N VAL A 157 9.22 -2.57 3.69
CA VAL A 157 8.90 -4.02 3.70
C VAL A 157 10.19 -4.85 3.68
N TYR A 158 11.12 -4.53 2.77
CA TYR A 158 12.42 -5.21 2.72
C TYR A 158 13.18 -5.11 4.04
N LEU A 159 13.29 -3.91 4.58
CA LEU A 159 14.06 -3.64 5.79
C LEU A 159 13.52 -4.42 7.00
N LEU A 160 12.20 -4.46 7.18
CA LEU A 160 11.57 -5.19 8.28
C LEU A 160 11.61 -6.70 8.07
N MET A 161 11.50 -7.19 6.83
CA MET A 161 11.69 -8.61 6.51
C MET A 161 13.15 -9.03 6.72
N LEU A 162 14.12 -8.22 6.33
CA LEU A 162 15.56 -8.46 6.57
C LEU A 162 15.86 -8.52 8.06
N PHE A 163 15.34 -7.58 8.84
CA PHE A 163 15.47 -7.61 10.30
C PHE A 163 14.84 -8.87 10.90
N THR A 164 13.64 -9.25 10.45
CA THR A 164 12.94 -10.44 10.93
C THR A 164 13.71 -11.73 10.60
N ALA A 165 14.34 -11.79 9.42
CA ALA A 165 15.13 -12.94 8.98
C ALA A 165 16.45 -13.06 9.74
N THR A 166 17.18 -11.95 9.86
CA THR A 166 18.57 -11.94 10.40
C THR A 166 18.64 -11.72 11.90
N LYS A 167 17.61 -11.10 12.49
CA LYS A 167 17.55 -10.63 13.88
C LYS A 167 18.69 -9.68 14.28
N LYS A 168 19.40 -9.09 13.29
CA LYS A 168 20.50 -8.16 13.51
C LYS A 168 20.00 -6.73 13.41
N VAL A 169 20.01 -6.00 14.51
CA VAL A 169 19.58 -4.60 14.58
C VAL A 169 20.48 -3.69 13.74
N SER A 170 21.77 -4.08 13.55
CA SER A 170 22.71 -3.33 12.71
C SER A 170 22.24 -3.15 11.27
N TYR A 171 21.56 -4.14 10.68
CA TYR A 171 20.99 -4.02 9.34
C TYR A 171 19.82 -3.03 9.28
N LEU A 172 19.06 -2.92 10.38
CA LEU A 172 17.98 -1.94 10.48
C LEU A 172 18.56 -0.51 10.48
N PHE A 173 19.56 -0.25 11.32
CA PHE A 173 20.21 1.08 11.36
C PHE A 173 20.96 1.41 10.07
N ALA A 174 21.66 0.44 9.48
CA ALA A 174 22.32 0.61 8.19
C ALA A 174 21.31 0.93 7.08
N GLY A 175 20.18 0.23 7.06
CA GLY A 175 19.11 0.48 6.09
C GLY A 175 18.47 1.84 6.29
N LEU A 176 18.13 2.24 7.52
CA LEU A 176 17.61 3.57 7.81
C LEU A 176 18.59 4.69 7.42
N GLY A 177 19.88 4.51 7.70
CA GLY A 177 20.93 5.45 7.28
C GLY A 177 21.00 5.56 5.74
N ALA A 178 21.02 4.42 5.04
CA ALA A 178 21.01 4.41 3.57
C ALA A 178 19.73 5.04 2.99
N GLY A 179 18.57 4.78 3.59
CA GLY A 179 17.29 5.37 3.20
C GLY A 179 17.27 6.89 3.40
N SER A 180 17.83 7.39 4.52
CA SER A 180 17.93 8.83 4.77
C SER A 180 18.83 9.52 3.74
N VAL A 181 19.98 8.93 3.42
CA VAL A 181 20.85 9.43 2.34
C VAL A 181 20.14 9.42 1.00
N ALA A 182 19.45 8.33 0.65
CA ALA A 182 18.69 8.24 -0.58
C ALA A 182 17.57 9.29 -0.66
N ALA A 183 16.86 9.57 0.45
CA ALA A 183 15.83 10.60 0.52
C ALA A 183 16.38 12.01 0.28
N VAL A 184 17.53 12.33 0.88
CA VAL A 184 18.23 13.62 0.66
C VAL A 184 18.67 13.74 -0.79
N LEU A 185 19.24 12.68 -1.37
CA LEU A 185 19.63 12.68 -2.79
C LEU A 185 18.42 12.86 -3.70
N ALA A 186 17.31 12.15 -3.41
CA ALA A 186 16.06 12.27 -4.17
C ALA A 186 15.51 13.70 -4.15
N TYR A 187 15.56 14.38 -2.99
CA TYR A 187 15.15 15.78 -2.86
C TYR A 187 15.97 16.72 -3.74
N HIS A 188 17.28 16.49 -3.89
CA HIS A 188 18.15 17.34 -4.71
C HIS A 188 18.09 17.01 -6.21
N ILE A 189 17.85 15.75 -6.57
CA ILE A 189 17.87 15.28 -7.96
C ILE A 189 16.50 15.47 -8.64
N PHE A 190 15.40 15.17 -7.93
CA PHE A 190 14.08 15.13 -8.52
C PHE A 190 13.24 16.37 -8.15
N SER A 191 12.91 17.20 -9.14
CA SER A 191 12.09 18.40 -8.95
C SER A 191 10.70 18.10 -8.37
N HIS A 192 10.07 17.00 -8.77
CA HIS A 192 8.78 16.59 -8.22
C HIS A 192 8.84 16.24 -6.72
N VAL A 193 9.96 15.68 -6.22
CA VAL A 193 10.16 15.44 -4.79
C VAL A 193 10.25 16.76 -4.04
N LYS A 194 11.04 17.72 -4.57
CA LYS A 194 11.18 19.04 -4.00
C LYS A 194 9.84 19.77 -3.92
N ASN A 195 9.07 19.73 -5.00
CA ASN A 195 7.74 20.35 -5.05
C ASN A 195 6.80 19.77 -3.99
N ARG A 196 6.77 18.43 -3.85
CA ARG A 196 5.96 17.76 -2.81
C ARG A 196 6.34 18.19 -1.40
N VAL A 197 7.64 18.29 -1.10
CA VAL A 197 8.12 18.75 0.20
C VAL A 197 7.69 20.21 0.43
N THR A 198 7.81 21.07 -0.58
CA THR A 198 7.40 22.48 -0.46
C THR A 198 5.91 22.61 -0.18
N ILE A 199 5.05 21.91 -0.92
CA ILE A 199 3.60 21.94 -0.73
C ILE A 199 3.21 21.31 0.62
N TRP A 200 3.93 20.27 1.06
CA TRP A 200 3.68 19.65 2.37
C TRP A 200 4.01 20.59 3.52
N LEU A 201 5.06 21.41 3.39
CA LEU A 201 5.46 22.39 4.41
C LEU A 201 4.49 23.60 4.46
N ASP A 202 4.03 24.06 3.29
CA ASP A 202 3.09 25.20 3.19
C ASP A 202 2.11 25.00 2.03
N PRO A 203 1.02 24.24 2.26
CA PRO A 203 -0.01 24.03 1.25
C PRO A 203 -0.83 25.30 0.96
N TRP A 204 -0.87 26.23 1.91
CA TRP A 204 -1.70 27.43 1.81
C TRP A 204 -1.17 28.43 0.78
N SER A 205 0.13 28.52 0.60
CA SER A 205 0.76 29.39 -0.41
C SER A 205 0.44 28.97 -1.85
N THR A 206 -0.01 27.72 -2.05
CA THR A 206 -0.32 27.14 -3.36
C THR A 206 -1.77 26.64 -3.46
N ILE A 207 -2.68 27.23 -2.68
CA ILE A 207 -4.08 26.80 -2.58
C ILE A 207 -4.82 26.83 -3.91
N ASP A 208 -4.51 27.77 -4.79
CA ASP A 208 -5.16 27.93 -6.09
C ASP A 208 -4.55 27.02 -7.20
N THR A 209 -3.51 26.26 -6.86
CA THR A 209 -2.78 25.44 -7.81
C THR A 209 -2.53 24.03 -7.24
N THR A 210 -1.27 23.69 -7.04
CA THR A 210 -0.82 22.35 -6.64
C THR A 210 -1.19 21.96 -5.21
N GLY A 211 -1.49 22.91 -4.32
CA GLY A 211 -1.96 22.68 -2.94
C GLY A 211 -3.47 22.51 -2.81
N TYR A 212 -4.25 22.73 -3.89
CA TYR A 212 -5.71 22.76 -3.85
C TYR A 212 -6.31 21.49 -3.22
N GLN A 213 -5.88 20.31 -3.65
CA GLN A 213 -6.43 19.05 -3.14
C GLN A 213 -6.20 18.86 -1.64
N ILE A 214 -5.00 19.21 -1.15
CA ILE A 214 -4.68 19.12 0.27
C ILE A 214 -5.51 20.11 1.08
N CYS A 215 -5.62 21.35 0.61
CA CYS A 215 -6.42 22.35 1.30
C CYS A 215 -7.90 21.95 1.35
N GLN A 216 -8.48 21.43 0.26
CA GLN A 216 -9.85 20.91 0.24
C GLN A 216 -10.02 19.72 1.20
N SER A 217 -9.04 18.83 1.25
CA SER A 217 -9.01 17.71 2.21
C SER A 217 -8.99 18.20 3.66
N LEU A 218 -8.16 19.20 3.98
CA LEU A 218 -8.08 19.78 5.32
C LEU A 218 -9.37 20.52 5.69
N PHE A 219 -9.99 21.24 4.73
CA PHE A 219 -11.30 21.87 4.96
C PHE A 219 -12.37 20.83 5.27
N ALA A 220 -12.45 19.74 4.51
CA ALA A 220 -13.41 18.67 4.73
C ALA A 220 -13.24 18.04 6.13
N ILE A 221 -12.00 17.78 6.55
CA ILE A 221 -11.72 17.28 7.91
C ILE A 221 -12.15 18.29 8.97
N GLY A 222 -11.84 19.58 8.77
CA GLY A 222 -12.21 20.65 9.70
C GLY A 222 -13.72 20.84 9.80
N MET A 223 -14.41 20.82 8.68
CA MET A 223 -15.88 20.95 8.61
C MET A 223 -16.60 19.76 9.25
N GLY A 224 -16.10 18.55 9.06
CA GLY A 224 -16.70 17.34 9.65
C GLY A 224 -16.74 17.34 11.18
N SER A 225 -15.89 18.14 11.84
CA SER A 225 -15.88 18.28 13.30
C SER A 225 -15.89 16.91 14.02
N TRP A 226 -16.54 16.82 15.19
CA TRP A 226 -16.58 15.59 16.00
C TRP A 226 -17.51 14.52 15.44
N PHE A 227 -18.69 14.88 14.93
CA PHE A 227 -19.77 13.95 14.58
C PHE A 227 -20.11 13.91 13.08
N GLY A 228 -19.51 14.77 12.27
CA GLY A 228 -19.80 14.87 10.83
C GLY A 228 -21.11 15.59 10.52
N TYR A 229 -21.30 15.88 9.24
CA TYR A 229 -22.58 16.43 8.75
C TYR A 229 -23.70 15.41 8.61
N GLY A 230 -23.36 14.13 8.58
CA GLY A 230 -24.26 13.02 8.23
C GLY A 230 -24.05 12.54 6.79
N LEU A 231 -24.34 11.27 6.56
CA LEU A 231 -24.19 10.64 5.24
C LEU A 231 -25.03 11.38 4.19
N GLY A 232 -24.39 11.82 3.12
CA GLY A 232 -25.01 12.55 2.02
C GLY A 232 -25.26 14.04 2.29
N GLN A 233 -24.83 14.58 3.43
CA GLN A 233 -24.99 15.99 3.79
C GLN A 233 -23.69 16.80 3.57
N GLY A 234 -22.56 16.13 3.45
CA GLY A 234 -21.28 16.74 3.09
C GLY A 234 -21.15 17.00 1.58
N MET A 235 -20.04 17.60 1.18
CA MET A 235 -19.70 17.88 -0.22
C MET A 235 -18.34 17.24 -0.59
N PRO A 236 -18.13 15.93 -0.36
CA PRO A 236 -16.86 15.27 -0.61
C PRO A 236 -16.48 15.22 -2.11
N ASP A 237 -17.44 15.46 -3.00
CA ASP A 237 -17.25 15.65 -4.43
C ASP A 237 -16.43 16.89 -4.80
N LYS A 238 -16.31 17.87 -3.90
CA LYS A 238 -15.41 19.02 -4.06
C LYS A 238 -13.93 18.67 -3.86
N ILE A 239 -13.63 17.53 -3.22
CA ILE A 239 -12.27 17.06 -3.05
C ILE A 239 -11.88 16.29 -4.33
N PRO A 240 -10.93 16.77 -5.13
CA PRO A 240 -10.51 16.06 -6.32
C PRO A 240 -10.05 14.63 -5.99
N VAL A 241 -10.52 13.65 -6.75
CA VAL A 241 -10.16 12.22 -6.59
C VAL A 241 -10.45 11.67 -5.17
N ALA A 242 -11.49 12.18 -4.50
CA ALA A 242 -11.88 11.76 -3.14
C ALA A 242 -12.03 10.24 -3.00
N GLU A 243 -12.54 9.57 -4.04
CA GLU A 243 -12.79 8.13 -4.05
C GLU A 243 -11.52 7.26 -4.04
N LYS A 244 -10.33 7.85 -4.22
CA LYS A 244 -9.06 7.11 -4.24
C LYS A 244 -8.16 7.51 -3.09
N ASP A 245 -7.64 8.73 -3.15
CA ASP A 245 -6.55 9.16 -2.29
C ASP A 245 -7.05 9.89 -1.04
N PHE A 246 -8.24 10.53 -1.09
CA PHE A 246 -8.78 11.37 -0.01
C PHE A 246 -10.05 10.81 0.64
N MET A 247 -10.23 9.49 0.60
CA MET A 247 -11.38 8.81 1.21
C MET A 247 -11.53 9.09 2.71
N PHE A 248 -10.41 9.23 3.43
CA PHE A 248 -10.42 9.56 4.85
C PHE A 248 -11.06 10.94 5.11
N SER A 249 -10.71 11.93 4.30
CA SER A 249 -11.28 13.29 4.42
C SER A 249 -12.78 13.30 4.14
N ALA A 250 -13.22 12.57 3.10
CA ALA A 250 -14.63 12.40 2.77
C ALA A 250 -15.39 11.69 3.91
N LEU A 251 -14.80 10.65 4.51
CA LEU A 251 -15.35 9.96 5.68
C LEU A 251 -15.44 10.90 6.88
N THR A 252 -14.40 11.72 7.12
CA THR A 252 -14.39 12.65 8.25
C THR A 252 -15.44 13.75 8.10
N GLU A 253 -15.63 14.25 6.89
CA GLU A 253 -16.65 15.26 6.61
C GLU A 253 -18.07 14.76 6.93
N GLU A 254 -18.40 13.52 6.48
CA GLU A 254 -19.74 12.98 6.65
C GLU A 254 -19.98 12.32 8.01
N PHE A 255 -19.00 11.59 8.58
CA PHE A 255 -19.17 10.82 9.82
C PHE A 255 -18.44 11.40 11.03
N GLY A 256 -17.60 12.41 10.83
CA GLY A 256 -16.83 13.05 11.89
C GLY A 256 -15.53 12.35 12.26
N ILE A 257 -14.71 13.09 13.02
CA ILE A 257 -13.36 12.63 13.40
C ILE A 257 -13.39 11.42 14.33
N ILE A 258 -14.39 11.30 15.22
CA ILE A 258 -14.50 10.16 16.15
C ILE A 258 -14.63 8.85 15.36
N PHE A 259 -15.49 8.83 14.34
CA PHE A 259 -15.71 7.64 13.52
C PHE A 259 -14.46 7.27 12.72
N THR A 260 -13.80 8.25 12.09
CA THR A 260 -12.62 8.01 11.28
C THR A 260 -11.41 7.59 12.12
N VAL A 261 -11.24 8.12 13.33
CA VAL A 261 -10.23 7.64 14.28
C VAL A 261 -10.52 6.20 14.69
N ALA A 262 -11.79 5.85 14.95
CA ALA A 262 -12.16 4.46 15.24
C ALA A 262 -11.81 3.52 14.08
N LEU A 263 -12.01 3.93 12.82
CA LEU A 263 -11.57 3.16 11.65
C LEU A 263 -10.06 2.97 11.60
N LEU A 264 -9.29 4.02 11.89
CA LEU A 264 -7.82 3.91 11.98
C LEU A 264 -7.38 2.93 13.07
N LEU A 265 -8.04 2.93 14.23
CA LEU A 265 -7.76 1.96 15.29
C LEU A 265 -8.08 0.52 14.85
N ILE A 266 -9.11 0.31 14.03
CA ILE A 266 -9.41 -0.99 13.45
C ILE A 266 -8.33 -1.41 12.45
N CYS A 267 -7.85 -0.50 11.61
CA CYS A 267 -6.73 -0.76 10.71
C CYS A 267 -5.45 -1.13 11.49
N LEU A 268 -5.16 -0.40 12.57
CA LEU A 268 -4.04 -0.70 13.46
C LEU A 268 -4.20 -2.05 14.16
N ASN A 269 -5.41 -2.37 14.62
CA ASN A 269 -5.71 -3.69 15.19
C ASN A 269 -5.47 -4.81 14.19
N ASN A 270 -5.84 -4.64 12.91
CA ASN A 270 -5.55 -5.61 11.87
C ASN A 270 -4.04 -5.83 11.69
N LEU A 271 -3.24 -4.75 11.70
CA LEU A 271 -1.78 -4.87 11.65
C LEU A 271 -1.24 -5.67 12.85
N ILE A 272 -1.70 -5.38 14.06
CA ILE A 272 -1.30 -6.09 15.26
C ILE A 272 -1.68 -7.59 15.17
N LEU A 273 -2.88 -7.90 14.68
CA LEU A 273 -3.31 -9.28 14.45
C LEU A 273 -2.42 -10.00 13.44
N MET A 274 -2.05 -9.36 12.33
CA MET A 274 -1.13 -9.93 11.34
C MET A 274 0.25 -10.19 11.94
N MET A 275 0.79 -9.27 12.75
CA MET A 275 2.06 -9.46 13.45
C MET A 275 1.99 -10.59 14.49
N ASN A 276 0.89 -10.72 15.21
CA ASN A 276 0.66 -11.82 16.14
C ASN A 276 0.58 -13.18 15.41
N ILE A 277 -0.05 -13.22 14.23
CA ILE A 277 -0.06 -14.44 13.40
C ILE A 277 1.37 -14.75 12.92
N ALA A 278 2.13 -13.76 12.47
CA ALA A 278 3.50 -13.92 12.05
C ALA A 278 4.40 -14.50 13.16
N SER A 279 4.24 -14.01 14.39
CA SER A 279 5.03 -14.49 15.54
C SER A 279 4.77 -15.96 15.89
N ARG A 280 3.57 -16.46 15.60
CA ARG A 280 3.17 -17.87 15.83
C ARG A 280 3.58 -18.81 14.70
N CYS A 281 4.04 -18.30 13.57
CA CYS A 281 4.48 -19.13 12.45
C CYS A 281 5.77 -19.88 12.78
N LYS A 282 5.73 -21.21 12.66
CA LYS A 282 6.89 -22.09 12.95
C LYS A 282 7.96 -22.02 11.90
N THR A 283 7.60 -21.85 10.63
CA THR A 283 8.55 -21.81 9.50
C THR A 283 8.90 -20.37 9.15
N LEU A 284 10.19 -20.13 8.86
CA LEU A 284 10.69 -18.80 8.52
C LEU A 284 9.97 -18.23 7.29
N PHE A 285 9.72 -19.04 6.27
CA PHE A 285 9.02 -18.60 5.06
C PHE A 285 7.66 -17.96 5.37
N TYR A 286 6.76 -18.69 6.05
CA TYR A 286 5.43 -18.17 6.37
C TYR A 286 5.46 -16.99 7.35
N ARG A 287 6.44 -16.98 8.27
CA ARG A 287 6.66 -15.83 9.15
C ARG A 287 7.02 -14.59 8.34
N LEU A 288 7.96 -14.69 7.40
CA LEU A 288 8.37 -13.58 6.54
C LEU A 288 7.24 -13.12 5.62
N VAL A 289 6.46 -14.04 5.04
CA VAL A 289 5.29 -13.69 4.24
C VAL A 289 4.26 -12.92 5.08
N ALA A 290 3.95 -13.39 6.28
CA ALA A 290 2.99 -12.72 7.16
C ALA A 290 3.48 -11.33 7.60
N VAL A 291 4.78 -11.19 7.94
CA VAL A 291 5.39 -9.89 8.25
C VAL A 291 5.36 -8.98 7.03
N GLY A 292 5.81 -9.47 5.87
CA GLY A 292 5.87 -8.67 4.65
C GLY A 292 4.49 -8.15 4.23
N LEU A 293 3.47 -9.00 4.19
CA LEU A 293 2.10 -8.60 3.85
C LEU A 293 1.50 -7.67 4.91
N GLY A 294 1.74 -7.95 6.20
CA GLY A 294 1.27 -7.10 7.29
C GLY A 294 1.90 -5.71 7.26
N VAL A 295 3.21 -5.62 7.02
CA VAL A 295 3.92 -4.34 6.86
C VAL A 295 3.43 -3.60 5.62
N THR A 296 3.25 -4.30 4.49
CA THR A 296 2.69 -3.69 3.27
C THR A 296 1.33 -3.05 3.56
N TYR A 297 0.42 -3.78 4.20
CA TYR A 297 -0.89 -3.29 4.59
C TYR A 297 -0.78 -2.08 5.53
N GLY A 298 -0.07 -2.24 6.66
CA GLY A 298 0.03 -1.19 7.67
C GLY A 298 0.71 0.08 7.16
N PHE A 299 1.76 -0.07 6.35
CA PHE A 299 2.45 1.07 5.78
C PHE A 299 1.65 1.75 4.67
N GLN A 300 0.84 0.99 3.92
CA GLN A 300 -0.08 1.54 2.92
C GLN A 300 -1.18 2.37 3.59
N VAL A 301 -1.78 1.88 4.69
CA VAL A 301 -2.73 2.65 5.50
C VAL A 301 -2.08 3.92 6.03
N PHE A 302 -0.87 3.82 6.57
CA PHE A 302 -0.11 4.96 7.08
C PHE A 302 0.15 6.01 5.99
N LEU A 303 0.61 5.58 4.81
CA LEU A 303 0.84 6.49 3.67
C LEU A 303 -0.47 7.15 3.21
N THR A 304 -1.57 6.41 3.12
CA THR A 304 -2.87 6.99 2.79
C THR A 304 -3.25 8.07 3.79
N CYS A 305 -3.03 7.86 5.09
CA CYS A 305 -3.26 8.90 6.10
C CYS A 305 -2.31 10.09 5.98
N LEU A 306 -1.04 9.87 5.56
CA LEU A 306 -0.09 10.96 5.33
C LEU A 306 -0.39 11.75 4.05
N LEU A 307 -1.06 11.16 3.06
CA LEU A 307 -1.43 11.85 1.82
C LEU A 307 -2.34 13.07 2.08
N TYR A 308 -3.05 13.11 3.20
CA TYR A 308 -3.81 14.32 3.60
C TYR A 308 -2.92 15.52 3.89
N THR A 309 -1.63 15.30 4.02
CA THR A 309 -0.61 16.31 4.28
C THR A 309 0.47 16.36 3.21
N SER A 310 0.36 15.58 2.12
CA SER A 310 1.34 15.57 1.03
C SER A 310 0.67 15.44 -0.34
N PRO A 311 1.10 16.23 -1.37
CA PRO A 311 0.49 16.22 -2.70
C PRO A 311 0.64 14.88 -3.40
N SER A 312 -0.43 14.45 -4.08
CA SER A 312 -0.45 13.29 -4.95
C SER A 312 0.40 13.54 -6.23
N PRO A 313 0.94 12.49 -6.89
CA PRO A 313 1.56 12.65 -8.22
C PRO A 313 0.62 13.26 -9.27
N ARG A 314 -0.66 13.34 -8.96
CA ARG A 314 -1.71 13.85 -9.87
C ARG A 314 -1.90 15.35 -9.81
N ASP A 315 -1.32 16.02 -8.80
CA ASP A 315 -1.47 17.45 -8.58
C ASP A 315 -0.54 18.31 -9.44
N VAL A 316 0.37 17.69 -10.18
CA VAL A 316 1.48 18.39 -10.87
C VAL A 316 1.19 18.60 -12.36
N GLU A 317 0.05 18.13 -12.89
CA GLU A 317 -0.26 18.19 -14.34
C GLU A 317 -1.55 18.97 -14.69
N GLU A 318 -2.16 19.71 -13.76
CA GLU A 318 -3.13 20.79 -14.03
C GLU A 318 -2.39 22.14 -13.84
#